data_f8238f4c19cefe3225461e9dcba150da
#
_entry.id   f8238f4c19cefe3225461e9dcba150da
#
_cell.length_a   1.000
_cell.length_b   1.000
_cell.length_c   1.000
_cell.angle_alpha   90.00
_cell.angle_beta   90.00
_cell.angle_gamma   90.00
#
_symmetry.space_group_name_H-M   'P 1'
#
loop_
_entity.id
_entity.type
_entity.pdbx_description
1 polymer ?
#
loop_
_entity_poly.entity_id
_entity_poly.type
_entity_poly.pdbx_seq_one_letter_code
_entity_poly.pdbx_strand_id
1 'polypeptide(L)'
;IYATLLLETSKYIEIMELLEDILNQENVPGLYKDQLEHIYKLSKELFEQEREQSFGEIIEQMQQAVLHKNDRQQWYMMKQLHSLKLKKDIPILRKMLVDEHIHPVVKSAILEYYIETKPVDKLPIQKFNITYELELQDIDTLSPSDFFSGVYRYLEDIENNDPTSFQMIQFVLNRFAYVFAPFLPDTKNYQILAETLRYYVHMS
;
A
#
# COMPACT_ATOMS: atom_id res chain seq x y z
N ILE A 1 -8.89 -33.89 -12.37
CA ILE A 1 -9.54 -34.08 -11.04
C ILE A 1 -9.04 -33.01 -10.04
N TYR A 2 -7.73 -32.89 -9.80
CA TYR A 2 -7.23 -31.92 -8.81
C TYR A 2 -7.51 -30.46 -9.20
N ALA A 3 -7.23 -30.06 -10.44
CA ALA A 3 -7.55 -28.71 -10.93
C ALA A 3 -9.04 -28.39 -10.88
N THR A 4 -9.93 -29.40 -11.13
CA THR A 4 -11.37 -29.21 -11.03
C THR A 4 -11.81 -28.95 -9.59
N LEU A 5 -11.22 -29.64 -8.64
CA LEU A 5 -11.49 -29.44 -7.20
C LEU A 5 -11.04 -28.04 -6.73
N LEU A 6 -9.91 -27.57 -7.22
CA LEU A 6 -9.44 -26.20 -6.95
C LEU A 6 -10.39 -25.14 -7.55
N LEU A 7 -10.95 -25.37 -8.74
CA LEU A 7 -11.98 -24.52 -9.35
C LEU A 7 -13.24 -24.42 -8.48
N GLU A 8 -13.73 -25.55 -7.99
CA GLU A 8 -14.90 -25.61 -7.11
C GLU A 8 -14.68 -24.91 -5.77
N THR A 9 -13.42 -24.79 -5.34
CA THR A 9 -13.04 -24.09 -4.08
C THR A 9 -12.54 -22.68 -4.31
N SER A 10 -12.72 -22.11 -5.52
CA SER A 10 -12.30 -20.74 -5.89
C SER A 10 -10.81 -20.43 -5.67
N LYS A 11 -9.95 -21.45 -5.77
CA LYS A 11 -8.50 -21.31 -5.61
C LYS A 11 -7.81 -21.04 -6.94
N TYR A 12 -8.23 -19.99 -7.61
CA TYR A 12 -7.82 -19.68 -8.99
C TYR A 12 -6.33 -19.46 -9.16
N ILE A 13 -5.67 -18.80 -8.20
CA ILE A 13 -4.21 -18.54 -8.23
C ILE A 13 -3.46 -19.87 -8.19
N GLU A 14 -3.83 -20.78 -7.24
CA GLU A 14 -3.19 -22.10 -7.12
C GLU A 14 -3.35 -22.93 -8.41
N ILE A 15 -4.49 -22.79 -9.10
CA ILE A 15 -4.72 -23.45 -10.40
C ILE A 15 -3.81 -22.87 -11.46
N MET A 16 -3.73 -21.54 -11.56
CA MET A 16 -2.93 -20.88 -12.60
C MET A 16 -1.46 -21.22 -12.43
N GLU A 17 -0.91 -21.18 -11.21
CA GLU A 17 0.46 -21.57 -10.91
C GLU A 17 0.73 -23.04 -11.27
N LEU A 18 -0.15 -23.96 -10.84
CA LEU A 18 -0.03 -25.39 -11.15
C LEU A 18 -0.04 -25.64 -12.65
N LEU A 19 -0.98 -25.00 -13.38
CA LEU A 19 -1.13 -25.23 -14.82
C LEU A 19 0.00 -24.56 -15.62
N GLU A 20 0.52 -23.43 -15.18
CA GLU A 20 1.67 -22.77 -15.79
C GLU A 20 2.92 -23.64 -15.71
N ASP A 21 3.16 -24.27 -14.55
CA ASP A 21 4.25 -25.22 -14.36
C ASP A 21 4.13 -26.45 -15.27
N ILE A 22 2.89 -26.97 -15.44
CA ILE A 22 2.66 -28.12 -16.31
C ILE A 22 2.80 -27.74 -17.79
N LEU A 23 2.20 -26.63 -18.22
CA LEU A 23 2.18 -26.19 -19.61
C LEU A 23 3.58 -25.80 -20.13
N ASN A 24 4.48 -25.38 -19.24
CA ASN A 24 5.88 -25.07 -19.55
C ASN A 24 6.77 -26.31 -19.72
N GLN A 25 6.27 -27.53 -19.44
CA GLN A 25 7.01 -28.78 -19.66
C GLN A 25 6.97 -29.18 -21.13
N GLU A 26 8.13 -29.55 -21.70
CA GLU A 26 8.25 -29.92 -23.13
C GLU A 26 7.43 -31.18 -23.56
N ASN A 27 6.97 -32.01 -22.62
CA ASN A 27 6.37 -33.32 -22.88
C ASN A 27 4.85 -33.42 -22.59
N VAL A 28 4.12 -32.31 -22.62
CA VAL A 28 2.65 -32.36 -22.45
C VAL A 28 2.00 -32.94 -23.72
N PRO A 29 1.30 -34.10 -23.66
CA PRO A 29 0.62 -34.63 -24.83
C PRO A 29 -0.44 -33.64 -25.34
N GLY A 30 -0.44 -33.38 -26.67
CA GLY A 30 -1.29 -32.36 -27.29
C GLY A 30 -2.79 -32.52 -26.95
N LEU A 31 -3.26 -33.74 -26.77
CA LEU A 31 -4.67 -34.02 -26.39
C LEU A 31 -5.04 -33.38 -25.03
N TYR A 32 -4.11 -33.27 -24.09
CA TYR A 32 -4.36 -32.69 -22.78
C TYR A 32 -4.03 -31.19 -22.74
N LYS A 33 -3.16 -30.72 -23.63
CA LYS A 33 -2.70 -29.34 -23.66
C LYS A 33 -3.87 -28.37 -23.83
N ASP A 34 -4.73 -28.61 -24.81
CA ASP A 34 -5.90 -27.78 -25.08
C ASP A 34 -6.86 -27.71 -23.88
N GLN A 35 -7.05 -28.85 -23.18
CA GLN A 35 -7.87 -28.87 -21.97
C GLN A 35 -7.26 -28.08 -20.81
N LEU A 36 -5.95 -28.19 -20.59
CA LEU A 36 -5.26 -27.48 -19.55
C LEU A 36 -5.23 -25.96 -19.83
N GLU A 37 -5.00 -25.58 -21.08
CA GLU A 37 -5.08 -24.16 -21.50
C GLU A 37 -6.50 -23.60 -21.30
N HIS A 38 -7.54 -24.39 -21.59
CA HIS A 38 -8.92 -23.96 -21.35
C HIS A 38 -9.20 -23.75 -19.85
N ILE A 39 -8.76 -24.67 -18.98
CA ILE A 39 -8.92 -24.54 -17.53
C ILE A 39 -8.13 -23.31 -17.02
N TYR A 40 -6.91 -23.11 -17.52
CA TYR A 40 -6.10 -21.94 -17.17
C TYR A 40 -6.83 -20.64 -17.51
N LYS A 41 -7.35 -20.54 -18.74
CA LYS A 41 -8.09 -19.36 -19.20
C LYS A 41 -9.35 -19.12 -18.38
N LEU A 42 -10.13 -20.17 -18.11
CA LEU A 42 -11.33 -20.09 -17.27
C LEU A 42 -10.98 -19.61 -15.84
N SER A 43 -9.95 -20.18 -15.25
CA SER A 43 -9.49 -19.78 -13.91
C SER A 43 -9.09 -18.32 -13.87
N LYS A 44 -8.41 -17.82 -14.90
CA LYS A 44 -8.04 -16.42 -15.03
C LYS A 44 -9.26 -15.50 -15.17
N GLU A 45 -10.24 -15.88 -15.98
CA GLU A 45 -11.49 -15.12 -16.16
C GLU A 45 -12.29 -15.05 -14.85
N LEU A 46 -12.42 -16.17 -14.13
CA LEU A 46 -13.13 -16.22 -12.85
C LEU A 46 -12.40 -15.40 -11.76
N PHE A 47 -11.08 -15.48 -11.72
CA PHE A 47 -10.26 -14.67 -10.81
C PHE A 47 -10.44 -13.17 -11.05
N GLU A 48 -10.42 -12.74 -12.31
CA GLU A 48 -10.63 -11.32 -12.64
C GLU A 48 -12.05 -10.86 -12.31
N GLN A 49 -13.07 -11.71 -12.53
CA GLN A 49 -14.45 -11.40 -12.14
C GLN A 49 -14.60 -11.23 -10.63
N GLU A 50 -14.04 -12.16 -9.83
CA GLU A 50 -14.07 -12.06 -8.38
C GLU A 50 -13.35 -10.79 -7.89
N ARG A 51 -12.22 -10.47 -8.51
CA ARG A 51 -11.43 -9.26 -8.21
C ARG A 51 -12.20 -7.97 -8.51
N GLU A 52 -12.90 -7.90 -9.64
CA GLU A 52 -13.73 -6.75 -10.02
C GLU A 52 -14.95 -6.61 -9.10
N GLN A 53 -15.58 -7.73 -8.71
CA GLN A 53 -16.68 -7.70 -7.76
C GLN A 53 -16.20 -7.18 -6.40
N SER A 54 -15.11 -7.75 -5.86
CA SER A 54 -14.51 -7.31 -4.60
C SER A 54 -14.11 -5.83 -4.64
N PHE A 55 -13.58 -5.36 -5.77
CA PHE A 55 -13.29 -3.95 -5.99
C PHE A 55 -14.56 -3.07 -5.86
N GLY A 56 -15.65 -3.46 -6.52
CA GLY A 56 -16.93 -2.74 -6.44
C GLY A 56 -17.45 -2.64 -5.01
N GLU A 57 -17.43 -3.74 -4.26
CA GLU A 57 -17.85 -3.79 -2.86
C GLU A 57 -16.98 -2.91 -1.95
N ILE A 58 -15.64 -2.92 -2.14
CA ILE A 58 -14.73 -2.07 -1.39
C ILE A 58 -15.01 -0.59 -1.66
N ILE A 59 -15.24 -0.21 -2.92
CA ILE A 59 -15.52 1.19 -3.28
C ILE A 59 -16.85 1.66 -2.67
N GLU A 60 -17.88 0.84 -2.69
CA GLU A 60 -19.17 1.15 -2.05
C GLU A 60 -19.00 1.35 -0.54
N GLN A 61 -18.31 0.44 0.14
CA GLN A 61 -18.01 0.56 1.56
C GLN A 61 -17.14 1.78 1.88
N MET A 62 -16.17 2.12 1.00
CA MET A 62 -15.38 3.34 1.13
C MET A 62 -16.26 4.59 1.07
N GLN A 63 -17.21 4.65 0.13
CA GLN A 63 -18.15 5.77 0.01
C GLN A 63 -18.98 5.94 1.30
N GLN A 64 -19.46 4.85 1.86
CA GLN A 64 -20.19 4.87 3.14
C GLN A 64 -19.29 5.31 4.30
N ALA A 65 -18.05 4.83 4.35
CA ALA A 65 -17.08 5.22 5.37
C ALA A 65 -16.73 6.72 5.31
N VAL A 66 -16.64 7.29 4.11
CA VAL A 66 -16.42 8.73 3.91
C VAL A 66 -17.65 9.52 4.38
N LEU A 67 -18.85 9.11 3.98
CA LEU A 67 -20.11 9.76 4.36
C LEU A 67 -20.27 9.80 5.89
N HIS A 68 -19.93 8.73 6.59
CA HIS A 68 -20.04 8.60 8.04
C HIS A 68 -18.79 9.10 8.81
N LYS A 69 -17.80 9.68 8.11
CA LYS A 69 -16.53 10.16 8.69
C LYS A 69 -15.81 9.10 9.54
N ASN A 70 -15.84 7.83 9.09
CA ASN A 70 -15.25 6.71 9.81
C ASN A 70 -13.82 6.42 9.30
N ASP A 71 -12.82 7.11 9.85
CA ASP A 71 -11.42 7.01 9.44
C ASP A 71 -10.86 5.58 9.56
N ARG A 72 -11.28 4.84 10.60
CA ARG A 72 -10.83 3.45 10.79
C ARG A 72 -11.31 2.56 9.65
N GLN A 73 -12.57 2.70 9.24
CA GLN A 73 -13.13 1.93 8.14
C GLN A 73 -12.51 2.36 6.81
N GLN A 74 -12.31 3.67 6.57
CA GLN A 74 -11.61 4.16 5.38
C GLN A 74 -10.22 3.54 5.26
N TRP A 75 -9.44 3.52 6.36
CA TRP A 75 -8.12 2.91 6.37
C TRP A 75 -8.16 1.39 6.14
N TYR A 76 -9.14 0.70 6.72
CA TYR A 76 -9.33 -0.73 6.50
C TYR A 76 -9.68 -1.03 5.03
N MET A 77 -10.56 -0.24 4.41
CA MET A 77 -10.88 -0.37 2.98
C MET A 77 -9.65 -0.13 2.11
N MET A 78 -8.79 0.82 2.46
CA MET A 78 -7.52 1.03 1.75
C MET A 78 -6.62 -0.21 1.80
N LYS A 79 -6.50 -0.88 2.94
CA LYS A 79 -5.74 -2.15 3.04
C LYS A 79 -6.30 -3.25 2.14
N GLN A 80 -7.62 -3.40 2.08
CA GLN A 80 -8.24 -4.37 1.19
C GLN A 80 -8.00 -4.00 -0.28
N LEU A 81 -8.10 -2.72 -0.63
CA LEU A 81 -7.84 -2.24 -1.99
C LEU A 81 -6.39 -2.54 -2.43
N HIS A 82 -5.41 -2.31 -1.57
CA HIS A 82 -4.01 -2.67 -1.82
C HIS A 82 -3.83 -4.16 -2.11
N SER A 83 -4.54 -5.03 -1.40
CA SER A 83 -4.43 -6.49 -1.60
C SER A 83 -4.93 -6.94 -2.98
N LEU A 84 -5.81 -6.18 -3.63
CA LEU A 84 -6.27 -6.47 -4.98
C LEU A 84 -5.23 -6.20 -6.07
N LYS A 85 -4.20 -5.40 -5.78
CA LYS A 85 -3.12 -5.02 -6.73
C LYS A 85 -3.62 -4.51 -8.09
N LEU A 86 -4.74 -3.79 -8.08
CA LEU A 86 -5.32 -3.20 -9.29
C LEU A 86 -4.64 -1.88 -9.61
N LYS A 87 -4.25 -1.69 -10.87
CA LYS A 87 -3.71 -0.41 -11.36
C LYS A 87 -4.86 0.45 -11.92
N LYS A 88 -5.62 1.09 -11.03
CA LYS A 88 -6.77 1.92 -11.41
C LYS A 88 -6.66 3.32 -10.83
N ASP A 89 -7.01 4.32 -11.62
CA ASP A 89 -7.30 5.66 -11.09
C ASP A 89 -8.73 5.66 -10.53
N ILE A 90 -8.86 5.96 -9.25
CA ILE A 90 -10.11 5.82 -8.50
C ILE A 90 -10.61 7.20 -8.08
N PRO A 91 -11.71 7.70 -8.68
CA PRO A 91 -12.17 9.08 -8.47
C PRO A 91 -12.45 9.45 -7.01
N ILE A 92 -12.98 8.52 -6.20
CA ILE A 92 -13.24 8.79 -4.78
C ILE A 92 -11.93 9.01 -4.01
N LEU A 93 -10.86 8.23 -4.30
CA LEU A 93 -9.57 8.39 -3.61
C LEU A 93 -8.93 9.75 -3.94
N ARG A 94 -9.05 10.22 -5.17
CA ARG A 94 -8.60 11.57 -5.54
C ARG A 94 -9.33 12.66 -4.75
N LYS A 95 -10.65 12.52 -4.60
CA LYS A 95 -11.44 13.45 -3.78
C LYS A 95 -11.00 13.42 -2.31
N MET A 96 -10.77 12.22 -1.76
CA MET A 96 -10.31 12.06 -0.38
C MET A 96 -8.93 12.68 -0.14
N LEU A 97 -8.03 12.68 -1.12
CA LEU A 97 -6.69 13.29 -0.97
C LEU A 97 -6.73 14.80 -0.77
N VAL A 98 -7.73 15.49 -1.36
CA VAL A 98 -7.87 16.96 -1.25
C VAL A 98 -8.90 17.40 -0.23
N ASP A 99 -9.68 16.48 0.34
CA ASP A 99 -10.68 16.78 1.37
C ASP A 99 -9.98 16.98 2.73
N GLU A 100 -10.14 18.17 3.33
CA GLU A 100 -9.53 18.52 4.62
C GLU A 100 -10.02 17.65 5.80
N HIS A 101 -11.21 17.04 5.68
CA HIS A 101 -11.80 16.22 6.72
C HIS A 101 -11.28 14.78 6.75
N ILE A 102 -10.53 14.36 5.73
CA ILE A 102 -9.94 13.02 5.69
C ILE A 102 -8.66 12.98 6.53
N HIS A 103 -8.59 12.00 7.40
CA HIS A 103 -7.46 11.83 8.32
C HIS A 103 -6.13 11.65 7.57
N PRO A 104 -5.02 12.31 7.98
CA PRO A 104 -3.73 12.24 7.28
C PRO A 104 -3.19 10.82 7.05
N VAL A 105 -3.44 9.88 7.98
CA VAL A 105 -3.08 8.45 7.85
C VAL A 105 -3.80 7.79 6.67
N VAL A 106 -5.10 8.09 6.48
CA VAL A 106 -5.86 7.57 5.34
C VAL A 106 -5.30 8.14 4.04
N LYS A 107 -4.98 9.43 3.99
CA LYS A 107 -4.32 10.04 2.84
C LYS A 107 -2.96 9.41 2.52
N SER A 108 -2.19 9.03 3.55
CA SER A 108 -0.95 8.26 3.34
C SER A 108 -1.21 6.91 2.70
N ALA A 109 -2.22 6.16 3.17
CA ALA A 109 -2.57 4.87 2.56
C ALA A 109 -3.03 5.03 1.09
N ILE A 110 -3.75 6.10 0.78
CA ILE A 110 -4.13 6.42 -0.60
C ILE A 110 -2.90 6.74 -1.45
N LEU A 111 -1.96 7.55 -0.93
CA LEU A 111 -0.72 7.85 -1.64
C LEU A 111 0.11 6.59 -1.90
N GLU A 112 0.23 5.71 -0.92
CA GLU A 112 0.93 4.44 -1.05
C GLU A 112 0.37 3.62 -2.22
N TYR A 113 -0.97 3.50 -2.31
CA TYR A 113 -1.64 2.86 -3.44
C TYR A 113 -1.26 3.50 -4.79
N TYR A 114 -1.28 4.84 -4.88
CA TYR A 114 -0.94 5.53 -6.13
C TYR A 114 0.55 5.45 -6.48
N ILE A 115 1.44 5.44 -5.50
CA ILE A 115 2.88 5.25 -5.71
C ILE A 115 3.18 3.83 -6.21
N GLU A 116 2.56 2.81 -5.63
CA GLU A 116 2.77 1.41 -6.03
C GLU A 116 2.18 1.10 -7.41
N THR A 117 1.01 1.63 -7.71
CA THR A 117 0.28 1.28 -8.93
C THR A 117 0.55 2.22 -10.09
N LYS A 118 0.96 3.47 -9.83
CA LYS A 118 1.24 4.56 -10.80
C LYS A 118 0.19 4.63 -11.94
N PRO A 119 -1.10 4.75 -11.62
CA PRO A 119 -2.16 4.78 -12.64
C PRO A 119 -2.27 6.14 -13.34
N VAL A 120 -1.64 7.18 -12.78
CA VAL A 120 -1.60 8.57 -13.28
C VAL A 120 -0.24 9.17 -13.03
N ASP A 121 0.12 10.21 -13.78
CA ASP A 121 1.41 10.90 -13.63
C ASP A 121 1.38 11.90 -12.48
N LYS A 122 0.27 12.61 -12.30
CA LYS A 122 0.11 13.70 -11.33
C LYS A 122 -1.04 13.46 -10.39
N LEU A 123 -0.84 13.81 -9.13
CA LEU A 123 -1.81 13.60 -8.07
C LEU A 123 -1.87 14.81 -7.13
N PRO A 124 -3.02 15.52 -7.05
CA PRO A 124 -3.19 16.58 -6.09
C PRO A 124 -3.36 16.01 -4.68
N ILE A 125 -2.71 16.62 -3.70
CA ILE A 125 -2.84 16.28 -2.29
C ILE A 125 -2.96 17.52 -1.43
N GLN A 126 -3.80 17.45 -0.39
CA GLN A 126 -3.89 18.43 0.68
C GLN A 126 -3.70 17.72 2.03
N LYS A 127 -2.66 18.11 2.77
CA LYS A 127 -2.39 17.70 4.17
C LYS A 127 -1.86 18.89 4.97
N PHE A 128 -2.24 18.98 6.24
CA PHE A 128 -1.73 20.00 7.17
C PHE A 128 -1.82 21.43 6.62
N ASN A 129 -2.92 21.76 5.93
CA ASN A 129 -3.14 23.03 5.23
C ASN A 129 -2.15 23.34 4.07
N ILE A 130 -1.41 22.33 3.62
CA ILE A 130 -0.54 22.41 2.45
C ILE A 130 -1.23 21.68 1.30
N THR A 131 -1.38 22.37 0.17
CA THR A 131 -1.87 21.75 -1.09
C THR A 131 -0.71 21.71 -2.07
N TYR A 132 -0.50 20.55 -2.67
CA TYR A 132 0.59 20.30 -3.59
C TYR A 132 0.15 19.32 -4.69
N GLU A 133 0.74 19.43 -5.87
CA GLU A 133 0.60 18.45 -6.95
C GLU A 133 1.86 17.57 -7.01
N LEU A 134 1.69 16.28 -6.76
CA LEU A 134 2.77 15.29 -6.75
C LEU A 134 2.99 14.74 -8.15
N GLU A 135 4.24 14.71 -8.59
CA GLU A 135 4.69 13.92 -9.74
C GLU A 135 4.99 12.50 -9.26
N LEU A 136 4.13 11.53 -9.60
CA LEU A 136 4.27 10.15 -9.07
C LEU A 136 5.48 9.41 -9.65
N GLN A 137 6.02 9.87 -10.77
CA GLN A 137 7.23 9.28 -11.37
C GLN A 137 8.48 9.52 -10.52
N ASP A 138 8.50 10.62 -9.76
CA ASP A 138 9.64 11.04 -8.94
C ASP A 138 9.63 10.43 -7.53
N ILE A 139 8.57 9.69 -7.19
CA ILE A 139 8.37 9.14 -5.86
C ILE A 139 8.30 7.60 -5.93
N ASP A 140 9.25 6.93 -5.29
CA ASP A 140 9.28 5.47 -5.22
C ASP A 140 8.71 4.94 -3.91
N THR A 141 8.71 5.74 -2.84
CA THR A 141 8.22 5.34 -1.53
C THR A 141 7.81 6.54 -0.68
N LEU A 142 6.86 6.34 0.23
CA LEU A 142 6.51 7.32 1.27
C LEU A 142 7.56 7.40 2.39
N SER A 143 8.44 6.41 2.49
CA SER A 143 9.42 6.28 3.56
C SER A 143 10.85 6.22 2.98
N PRO A 144 11.40 7.35 2.50
CA PRO A 144 12.73 7.36 1.89
C PRO A 144 13.81 7.03 2.92
N SER A 145 14.70 6.10 2.56
CA SER A 145 15.80 5.62 3.43
C SER A 145 16.72 6.75 3.89
N ASP A 146 16.92 7.75 3.04
CA ASP A 146 17.80 8.89 3.32
C ASP A 146 17.26 9.78 4.45
N PHE A 147 15.92 9.89 4.58
CA PHE A 147 15.31 10.58 5.70
C PHE A 147 15.65 9.89 7.02
N PHE A 148 15.43 8.57 7.09
CA PHE A 148 15.70 7.80 8.31
C PHE A 148 17.18 7.82 8.69
N SER A 149 18.07 7.51 7.75
CA SER A 149 19.51 7.52 7.99
C SER A 149 20.03 8.91 8.36
N GLY A 150 19.43 9.95 7.78
CA GLY A 150 19.74 11.34 8.13
C GLY A 150 19.39 11.69 9.57
N VAL A 151 18.24 11.24 10.08
CA VAL A 151 17.82 11.44 11.48
C VAL A 151 18.62 10.56 12.43
N TYR A 152 18.87 9.28 12.08
CA TYR A 152 19.60 8.34 12.95
C TYR A 152 21.03 8.76 13.23
N ARG A 153 21.71 9.48 12.34
CA ARG A 153 23.05 10.06 12.62
C ARG A 153 23.13 10.90 13.88
N TYR A 154 22.03 11.54 14.26
CA TYR A 154 21.94 12.33 15.50
C TYR A 154 21.54 11.50 16.72
N LEU A 155 21.36 10.18 16.57
CA LEU A 155 20.88 9.26 17.60
C LEU A 155 21.84 8.07 17.82
N GLU A 156 23.03 8.08 17.22
CA GLU A 156 24.04 7.01 17.33
C GLU A 156 24.43 6.69 18.78
N ASP A 157 24.46 7.69 19.65
CA ASP A 157 24.74 7.52 21.07
C ASP A 157 23.66 6.72 21.80
N ILE A 158 22.38 6.91 21.44
CA ILE A 158 21.26 6.13 21.99
C ILE A 158 21.29 4.71 21.41
N GLU A 159 21.52 4.57 20.13
CA GLU A 159 21.61 3.24 19.47
C GLU A 159 22.65 2.36 20.19
N ASN A 160 23.79 2.94 20.55
CA ASN A 160 24.90 2.21 21.19
C ASN A 160 24.70 1.96 22.69
N ASN A 161 24.05 2.87 23.42
CA ASN A 161 23.98 2.81 24.88
C ASN A 161 22.62 2.39 25.42
N ASP A 162 21.53 2.60 24.66
CA ASP A 162 20.17 2.26 25.07
C ASP A 162 19.35 1.76 23.87
N PRO A 163 19.55 0.50 23.42
CA PRO A 163 18.85 -0.07 22.28
C PRO A 163 17.33 -0.08 22.41
N THR A 164 16.82 -0.15 23.65
CA THR A 164 15.37 -0.15 23.89
C THR A 164 14.76 1.19 23.56
N SER A 165 15.33 2.27 24.06
CA SER A 165 14.92 3.64 23.71
C SER A 165 15.08 3.89 22.22
N PHE A 166 16.13 3.38 21.58
CA PHE A 166 16.31 3.50 20.14
C PHE A 166 15.20 2.81 19.33
N GLN A 167 14.78 1.61 19.73
CA GLN A 167 13.63 0.92 19.10
C GLN A 167 12.32 1.72 19.24
N MET A 168 12.09 2.34 20.41
CA MET A 168 10.93 3.22 20.60
C MET A 168 11.01 4.45 19.68
N ILE A 169 12.18 5.06 19.54
CA ILE A 169 12.39 6.17 18.60
C ILE A 169 12.12 5.73 17.18
N GLN A 170 12.64 4.59 16.74
CA GLN A 170 12.38 4.05 15.41
C GLN A 170 10.89 3.88 15.16
N PHE A 171 10.16 3.32 16.11
CA PHE A 171 8.72 3.13 16.01
C PHE A 171 7.97 4.46 15.85
N VAL A 172 8.31 5.47 16.66
CA VAL A 172 7.69 6.80 16.58
C VAL A 172 8.05 7.50 15.29
N LEU A 173 9.32 7.45 14.88
CA LEU A 173 9.80 8.08 13.65
C LEU A 173 9.14 7.46 12.39
N ASN A 174 8.97 6.15 12.34
CA ASN A 174 8.26 5.48 11.25
C ASN A 174 6.80 5.96 11.14
N ARG A 175 6.10 6.08 12.28
CA ARG A 175 4.74 6.61 12.30
C ARG A 175 4.68 8.07 11.88
N PHE A 176 5.61 8.87 12.37
CA PHE A 176 5.75 10.28 11.98
C PHE A 176 5.95 10.37 10.47
N ALA A 177 6.94 9.66 9.91
CA ALA A 177 7.20 9.67 8.48
C ALA A 177 5.96 9.28 7.66
N TYR A 178 5.26 8.23 8.04
CA TYR A 178 4.05 7.78 7.36
C TYR A 178 2.94 8.84 7.37
N VAL A 179 2.70 9.47 8.52
CA VAL A 179 1.66 10.51 8.66
C VAL A 179 2.01 11.76 7.88
N PHE A 180 3.28 12.20 7.93
CA PHE A 180 3.71 13.46 7.34
C PHE A 180 4.06 13.37 5.85
N ALA A 181 4.40 12.18 5.34
CA ALA A 181 4.68 12.02 3.93
C ALA A 181 3.55 12.59 3.03
N PRO A 182 3.90 13.25 1.94
CA PRO A 182 5.24 13.48 1.39
C PRO A 182 5.97 14.71 1.95
N PHE A 183 5.38 15.42 2.91
CA PHE A 183 5.89 16.67 3.49
C PHE A 183 6.86 16.41 4.66
N LEU A 184 7.84 15.53 4.45
CA LEU A 184 8.86 15.25 5.46
C LEU A 184 9.76 16.46 5.68
N PRO A 185 10.29 16.65 6.91
CA PRO A 185 11.27 17.69 7.18
C PRO A 185 12.50 17.56 6.28
N ASP A 186 13.08 18.69 5.93
CA ASP A 186 14.35 18.74 5.20
C ASP A 186 15.54 18.46 6.13
N THR A 187 16.72 18.28 5.55
CA THR A 187 17.95 17.91 6.26
C THR A 187 18.33 18.90 7.38
N LYS A 188 17.94 20.18 7.29
CA LYS A 188 18.22 21.21 8.29
C LYS A 188 17.47 20.96 9.59
N ASN A 189 16.38 20.23 9.55
CA ASN A 189 15.50 19.95 10.68
C ASN A 189 15.75 18.58 11.32
N TYR A 190 16.64 17.75 10.77
CA TYR A 190 16.87 16.39 11.27
C TYR A 190 17.40 16.36 12.70
N GLN A 191 18.30 17.28 13.07
CA GLN A 191 18.80 17.38 14.43
C GLN A 191 17.67 17.73 15.40
N ILE A 192 16.84 18.70 15.06
CA ILE A 192 15.71 19.12 15.92
C ILE A 192 14.72 17.97 16.09
N LEU A 193 14.43 17.23 15.01
CA LEU A 193 13.56 16.06 15.07
C LEU A 193 14.15 14.96 15.95
N ALA A 194 15.44 14.66 15.81
CA ALA A 194 16.13 13.67 16.63
C ALA A 194 16.09 14.01 18.13
N GLU A 195 16.41 15.27 18.49
CA GLU A 195 16.34 15.75 19.88
C GLU A 195 14.90 15.71 20.43
N THR A 196 13.91 16.04 19.60
CA THR A 196 12.50 15.93 19.99
C THR A 196 12.09 14.48 20.28
N LEU A 197 12.53 13.53 19.45
CA LEU A 197 12.27 12.11 19.64
C LEU A 197 12.97 11.59 20.90
N ARG A 198 14.22 11.98 21.14
CA ARG A 198 14.99 11.68 22.35
C ARG A 198 14.23 12.13 23.60
N TYR A 199 13.80 13.39 23.63
CA TYR A 199 13.03 13.95 24.73
C TYR A 199 11.72 13.19 24.96
N TYR A 200 10.98 12.90 23.89
CA TYR A 200 9.71 12.19 23.96
C TYR A 200 9.84 10.80 24.59
N VAL A 201 10.85 10.04 24.20
CA VAL A 201 11.07 8.66 24.70
C VAL A 201 11.55 8.68 26.17
N HIS A 202 12.35 9.66 26.60
CA HIS A 202 12.76 9.77 28.01
C HIS A 202 11.63 10.22 28.95
N MET A 203 10.55 10.80 28.42
CA MET A 203 9.39 11.23 29.21
C MET A 203 8.27 10.18 29.28
N SER A 204 8.35 9.10 28.47
CA SER A 204 7.34 8.05 28.35
C SER A 204 7.66 6.84 29.20
#